data_6ed0040412eee6ba53a4acd264a564ab
#
_entry.id   6ed0040412eee6ba53a4acd264a564ab
#
_cell.length_a   1.000
_cell.length_b   1.000
_cell.length_c   1.000
_cell.angle_alpha   90.00
_cell.angle_beta   90.00
_cell.angle_gamma   90.00
#
_symmetry.space_group_name_H-M   'P 1'
#
loop_
_entity.id
_entity.type
_entity.pdbx_description
1 polymer ?
#
loop_
_entity_poly.entity_id
_entity_poly.type
_entity_poly.pdbx_seq_one_letter_code
_entity_poly.pdbx_strand_id
1 'polypeptide(L)'
;MKLEGNTIFITGGGSGIGRALAEALHRRGNKVIISGRRKSHLDRTVEANPGMESIQLDVADPTSIHRVADELIAKYPTLNVLINNAGIMQIDDSSTAIGDELITSTITTNLIGPVRLTGALIEHLKQQQSATVLFVSSVLGFTPMAMTAVYSSTKAAIHSYAQSLRFKLRQSSVSVLEIIPPWVRTELLNSSEEPRAMPLGEFLQGTMDALATDANEIMVPRAKFLREQSGPNEAAFVTSFNEQLEAPQA
;
A
#
# COMPACT_ATOMS: atom_id res chain seq x y z
N MET A 1 12.17 0.56 9.94
CA MET A 1 11.37 0.43 11.20
C MET A 1 11.82 -0.81 11.98
N LYS A 2 11.57 -0.89 13.31
CA LYS A 2 11.73 -2.18 14.02
C LYS A 2 10.73 -3.19 13.47
N LEU A 3 11.17 -4.45 13.28
CA LEU A 3 10.31 -5.50 12.72
C LEU A 3 9.60 -6.35 13.79
N GLU A 4 9.81 -6.04 15.07
CA GLU A 4 9.32 -6.79 16.23
C GLU A 4 8.79 -5.83 17.31
N GLY A 5 7.89 -6.31 18.17
CA GLY A 5 7.38 -5.58 19.33
C GLY A 5 6.43 -4.44 19.01
N ASN A 6 5.79 -4.46 17.83
CA ASN A 6 4.84 -3.44 17.42
C ASN A 6 3.39 -3.92 17.57
N THR A 7 2.48 -2.95 17.67
CA THR A 7 1.06 -3.12 17.38
C THR A 7 0.77 -2.47 16.05
N ILE A 8 0.38 -3.27 15.05
CA ILE A 8 0.33 -2.90 13.63
C ILE A 8 -1.12 -2.98 13.12
N PHE A 9 -1.59 -1.92 12.49
CA PHE A 9 -2.84 -1.93 11.73
C PHE A 9 -2.56 -1.88 10.24
N ILE A 10 -3.14 -2.84 9.48
CA ILE A 10 -2.92 -2.99 8.03
C ILE A 10 -4.25 -2.94 7.30
N THR A 11 -4.40 -2.00 6.35
CA THR A 11 -5.56 -1.97 5.47
C THR A 11 -5.36 -2.90 4.27
N GLY A 12 -6.43 -3.57 3.82
CA GLY A 12 -6.34 -4.56 2.74
C GLY A 12 -5.59 -5.83 3.13
N GLY A 13 -5.58 -6.19 4.43
CA GLY A 13 -4.83 -7.32 4.98
C GLY A 13 -5.42 -8.72 4.72
N GLY A 14 -6.55 -8.81 4.01
CA GLY A 14 -7.19 -10.10 3.70
C GLY A 14 -6.74 -10.76 2.39
N SER A 15 -5.88 -10.13 1.58
CA SER A 15 -5.39 -10.69 0.31
C SER A 15 -4.07 -10.04 -0.13
N GLY A 16 -3.42 -10.62 -1.14
CA GLY A 16 -2.27 -10.07 -1.84
C GLY A 16 -1.12 -9.60 -0.94
N ILE A 17 -0.55 -8.46 -1.27
CA ILE A 17 0.60 -7.86 -0.55
C ILE A 17 0.26 -7.60 0.92
N GLY A 18 -0.94 -7.06 1.20
CA GLY A 18 -1.35 -6.73 2.56
C GLY A 18 -1.43 -7.96 3.48
N ARG A 19 -1.99 -9.08 3.00
CA ARG A 19 -2.01 -10.34 3.71
C ARG A 19 -0.59 -10.89 3.92
N ALA A 20 0.24 -10.89 2.89
CA ALA A 20 1.61 -11.40 2.99
C ALA A 20 2.45 -10.61 4.01
N LEU A 21 2.34 -9.27 4.02
CA LEU A 21 2.98 -8.41 5.03
C LEU A 21 2.44 -8.68 6.44
N ALA A 22 1.11 -8.80 6.58
CA ALA A 22 0.47 -9.09 7.87
C ALA A 22 1.00 -10.40 8.46
N GLU A 23 1.02 -11.48 7.67
CA GLU A 23 1.52 -12.80 8.09
C GLU A 23 3.02 -12.77 8.43
N ALA A 24 3.83 -12.07 7.62
CA ALA A 24 5.28 -11.97 7.86
C ALA A 24 5.61 -11.19 9.14
N LEU A 25 4.89 -10.09 9.39
CA LEU A 25 5.06 -9.29 10.60
C LEU A 25 4.49 -10.00 11.83
N HIS A 26 3.37 -10.72 11.69
CA HIS A 26 2.79 -11.53 12.78
C HIS A 26 3.74 -12.64 13.22
N ARG A 27 4.36 -13.38 12.29
CA ARG A 27 5.35 -14.41 12.60
C ARG A 27 6.59 -13.89 13.35
N ARG A 28 6.85 -12.57 13.31
CA ARG A 28 7.89 -11.89 14.08
C ARG A 28 7.44 -11.42 15.48
N GLY A 29 6.27 -11.88 15.94
CA GLY A 29 5.78 -11.56 17.29
C GLY A 29 5.14 -10.17 17.42
N ASN A 30 4.80 -9.51 16.31
CA ASN A 30 4.00 -8.29 16.38
C ASN A 30 2.52 -8.62 16.63
N LYS A 31 1.82 -7.72 17.33
CA LYS A 31 0.37 -7.72 17.35
C LYS A 31 -0.14 -7.11 16.06
N VAL A 32 -0.80 -7.91 15.22
CA VAL A 32 -1.28 -7.47 13.91
C VAL A 32 -2.80 -7.46 13.87
N ILE A 33 -3.35 -6.32 13.47
CA ILE A 33 -4.78 -6.11 13.21
C ILE A 33 -4.92 -5.83 11.72
N ILE A 34 -5.67 -6.66 11.00
CA ILE A 34 -5.93 -6.50 9.57
C ILE A 34 -7.30 -5.89 9.33
N SER A 35 -7.45 -5.19 8.21
CA SER A 35 -8.76 -4.70 7.80
C SER A 35 -9.02 -4.81 6.29
N GLY A 36 -10.30 -4.72 5.94
CA GLY A 36 -10.78 -4.76 4.57
C GLY A 36 -12.30 -4.84 4.53
N ARG A 37 -12.86 -4.76 3.32
CA ARG A 37 -14.32 -4.80 3.12
C ARG A 37 -14.90 -6.22 3.23
N ARG A 38 -14.16 -7.23 2.74
CA ARG A 38 -14.61 -8.62 2.64
C ARG A 38 -14.35 -9.39 3.93
N LYS A 39 -15.34 -9.46 4.81
CA LYS A 39 -15.22 -10.14 6.11
C LYS A 39 -14.69 -11.58 5.96
N SER A 40 -15.20 -12.36 5.00
CA SER A 40 -14.77 -13.75 4.76
C SER A 40 -13.28 -13.91 4.43
N HIS A 41 -12.63 -12.91 3.81
CA HIS A 41 -11.19 -12.91 3.56
C HIS A 41 -10.40 -12.60 4.84
N LEU A 42 -10.93 -11.71 5.66
CA LEU A 42 -10.34 -11.39 6.96
C LEU A 42 -10.41 -12.59 7.90
N ASP A 43 -11.59 -13.21 8.01
CA ASP A 43 -11.82 -14.39 8.88
C ASP A 43 -10.86 -15.52 8.51
N ARG A 44 -10.73 -15.88 7.23
CA ARG A 44 -9.78 -16.90 6.76
C ARG A 44 -8.33 -16.58 7.12
N THR A 45 -7.94 -15.31 7.02
CA THR A 45 -6.58 -14.89 7.36
C THR A 45 -6.33 -15.00 8.86
N VAL A 46 -7.29 -14.60 9.68
CA VAL A 46 -7.20 -14.69 11.15
C VAL A 46 -7.19 -16.16 11.62
N GLU A 47 -8.07 -17.01 11.08
CA GLU A 47 -8.10 -18.45 11.37
C GLU A 47 -6.77 -19.15 11.08
N ALA A 48 -6.10 -18.76 9.97
CA ALA A 48 -4.79 -19.29 9.60
C ALA A 48 -3.64 -18.74 10.44
N ASN A 49 -3.85 -17.66 11.21
CA ASN A 49 -2.82 -16.97 11.99
C ASN A 49 -3.32 -16.68 13.42
N PRO A 50 -3.32 -17.67 14.34
CA PRO A 50 -3.80 -17.50 15.70
C PRO A 50 -3.12 -16.33 16.43
N GLY A 51 -3.93 -15.45 17.03
CA GLY A 51 -3.45 -14.21 17.68
C GLY A 51 -3.48 -12.96 16.79
N MET A 52 -3.69 -13.11 15.47
CA MET A 52 -4.03 -11.99 14.60
C MET A 52 -5.50 -11.59 14.81
N GLU A 53 -5.80 -10.30 14.68
CA GLU A 53 -7.16 -9.79 14.82
C GLU A 53 -7.60 -9.08 13.53
N SER A 54 -8.91 -8.88 13.35
CA SER A 54 -9.45 -8.16 12.21
C SER A 54 -10.55 -7.18 12.58
N ILE A 55 -10.66 -6.08 11.83
CA ILE A 55 -11.73 -5.08 11.91
C ILE A 55 -12.21 -4.81 10.49
N GLN A 56 -13.54 -4.91 10.26
CA GLN A 56 -14.08 -4.57 8.95
C GLN A 56 -14.02 -3.06 8.72
N LEU A 57 -13.38 -2.65 7.61
CA LEU A 57 -13.19 -1.26 7.21
C LEU A 57 -13.41 -1.10 5.71
N ASP A 58 -14.23 -0.12 5.34
CA ASP A 58 -14.22 0.46 4.00
C ASP A 58 -13.44 1.79 4.05
N VAL A 59 -12.27 1.82 3.41
CA VAL A 59 -11.43 3.04 3.34
C VAL A 59 -12.04 4.13 2.44
N ALA A 60 -13.06 3.81 1.65
CA ALA A 60 -13.80 4.80 0.86
C ALA A 60 -14.88 5.53 1.67
N ASP A 61 -15.33 4.96 2.79
CA ASP A 61 -16.34 5.53 3.67
C ASP A 61 -15.73 6.30 4.86
N PRO A 62 -15.88 7.63 4.93
CA PRO A 62 -15.37 8.43 6.04
C PRO A 62 -15.96 8.02 7.40
N THR A 63 -17.23 7.60 7.44
CA THR A 63 -17.87 7.13 8.69
C THR A 63 -17.23 5.84 9.19
N SER A 64 -16.95 4.90 8.28
CA SER A 64 -16.23 3.67 8.59
C SER A 64 -14.81 3.96 9.10
N ILE A 65 -14.11 4.94 8.51
CA ILE A 65 -12.76 5.34 8.94
C ILE A 65 -12.79 5.89 10.36
N HIS A 66 -13.67 6.83 10.68
CA HIS A 66 -13.74 7.42 12.02
C HIS A 66 -14.09 6.38 13.08
N ARG A 67 -15.13 5.57 12.83
CA ARG A 67 -15.51 4.47 13.73
C ARG A 67 -14.34 3.53 14.03
N VAL A 68 -13.60 3.12 12.99
CA VAL A 68 -12.47 2.18 13.15
C VAL A 68 -11.29 2.86 13.83
N ALA A 69 -11.02 4.11 13.55
CA ALA A 69 -9.95 4.86 14.24
C ALA A 69 -10.22 4.96 15.75
N ASP A 70 -11.46 5.30 16.14
CA ASP A 70 -11.86 5.36 17.55
C ASP A 70 -11.75 3.99 18.23
N GLU A 71 -12.22 2.92 17.57
CA GLU A 71 -12.10 1.54 18.06
C GLU A 71 -10.63 1.14 18.25
N LEU A 72 -9.76 1.46 17.28
CA LEU A 72 -8.33 1.15 17.35
C LEU A 72 -7.65 1.85 18.53
N ILE A 73 -7.91 3.14 18.70
CA ILE A 73 -7.32 3.93 19.79
C ILE A 73 -7.77 3.39 21.15
N ALA A 74 -9.06 3.06 21.29
CA ALA A 74 -9.61 2.55 22.53
C ALA A 74 -9.11 1.13 22.88
N LYS A 75 -9.10 0.22 21.88
CA LYS A 75 -8.77 -1.19 22.07
C LYS A 75 -7.27 -1.49 22.04
N TYR A 76 -6.51 -0.70 21.30
CA TYR A 76 -5.07 -0.91 21.10
C TYR A 76 -4.27 0.37 21.39
N PRO A 77 -4.18 0.80 22.65
CA PRO A 77 -3.48 2.04 23.03
C PRO A 77 -1.99 2.04 22.67
N THR A 78 -1.41 0.86 22.41
CA THR A 78 -0.03 0.68 21.94
C THR A 78 0.11 0.65 20.42
N LEU A 79 -0.96 0.94 19.66
CA LEU A 79 -0.91 1.01 18.20
C LEU A 79 0.16 2.03 17.77
N ASN A 80 1.21 1.55 17.12
CA ASN A 80 2.35 2.38 16.72
C ASN A 80 2.73 2.23 15.24
N VAL A 81 2.08 1.32 14.48
CA VAL A 81 2.34 1.19 13.05
C VAL A 81 1.01 1.17 12.28
N LEU A 82 0.89 2.08 11.33
CA LEU A 82 -0.19 2.12 10.34
C LEU A 82 0.37 1.75 8.96
N ILE A 83 -0.18 0.70 8.31
CA ILE A 83 0.16 0.33 6.94
C ILE A 83 -1.05 0.58 6.04
N ASN A 84 -1.00 1.64 5.26
CA ASN A 84 -1.96 1.98 4.23
C ASN A 84 -1.65 1.17 2.96
N ASN A 85 -2.27 -0.02 2.84
CA ASN A 85 -2.06 -0.93 1.73
C ASN A 85 -3.31 -1.12 0.86
N ALA A 86 -4.52 -0.93 1.39
CA ALA A 86 -5.75 -1.09 0.61
C ALA A 86 -5.70 -0.27 -0.69
N GLY A 87 -6.06 -0.90 -1.79
CA GLY A 87 -6.10 -0.27 -3.10
C GLY A 87 -6.87 -1.11 -4.11
N ILE A 88 -7.37 -0.45 -5.14
CA ILE A 88 -8.00 -1.07 -6.31
C ILE A 88 -7.29 -0.58 -7.57
N MET A 89 -7.31 -1.41 -8.61
CA MET A 89 -6.76 -1.13 -9.92
C MET A 89 -7.73 -1.64 -10.96
N GLN A 90 -8.11 -0.78 -11.88
CA GLN A 90 -9.02 -1.08 -12.96
C GLN A 90 -8.38 -0.63 -14.27
N ILE A 91 -8.66 -1.35 -15.35
CA ILE A 91 -8.26 -0.95 -16.70
C ILE A 91 -9.13 0.25 -17.09
N ASP A 92 -8.49 1.29 -17.59
CA ASP A 92 -9.13 2.46 -18.17
C ASP A 92 -8.53 2.80 -19.54
N ASP A 93 -9.25 3.58 -20.32
CA ASP A 93 -8.76 4.16 -21.56
C ASP A 93 -8.94 5.68 -21.52
N SER A 94 -7.89 6.38 -21.12
CA SER A 94 -7.90 7.83 -21.00
C SER A 94 -7.95 8.59 -22.34
N SER A 95 -7.87 7.88 -23.48
CA SER A 95 -8.11 8.46 -24.82
C SER A 95 -9.61 8.59 -25.14
N THR A 96 -10.47 7.99 -24.31
CA THR A 96 -11.94 8.01 -24.44
C THR A 96 -12.58 8.51 -23.15
N ALA A 97 -13.93 8.52 -23.09
CA ALA A 97 -14.64 8.88 -21.88
C ALA A 97 -14.51 7.76 -20.81
N ILE A 98 -13.86 8.07 -19.71
CA ILE A 98 -13.78 7.18 -18.55
C ILE A 98 -15.05 7.36 -17.69
N GLY A 99 -15.64 6.24 -17.22
CA GLY A 99 -16.81 6.28 -16.33
C GLY A 99 -16.48 6.92 -14.99
N ASP A 100 -17.36 7.80 -14.50
CA ASP A 100 -17.19 8.54 -13.24
C ASP A 100 -17.03 7.62 -12.02
N GLU A 101 -17.72 6.48 -12.01
CA GLU A 101 -17.60 5.47 -10.94
C GLU A 101 -16.18 4.91 -10.84
N LEU A 102 -15.53 4.61 -11.98
CA LEU A 102 -14.13 4.13 -11.99
C LEU A 102 -13.19 5.20 -11.42
N ILE A 103 -13.34 6.44 -11.89
CA ILE A 103 -12.51 7.58 -11.45
C ILE A 103 -12.69 7.77 -9.93
N THR A 104 -13.94 7.95 -9.49
CA THR A 104 -14.25 8.27 -8.09
C THR A 104 -13.86 7.15 -7.16
N SER A 105 -14.18 5.88 -7.49
CA SER A 105 -13.85 4.73 -6.63
C SER A 105 -12.34 4.54 -6.50
N THR A 106 -11.58 4.71 -7.60
CA THR A 106 -10.13 4.55 -7.60
C THR A 106 -9.45 5.67 -6.78
N ILE A 107 -9.83 6.92 -6.99
CA ILE A 107 -9.26 8.06 -6.25
C ILE A 107 -9.64 7.96 -4.77
N THR A 108 -10.89 7.66 -4.45
CA THR A 108 -11.35 7.60 -3.07
C THR A 108 -10.65 6.47 -2.30
N THR A 109 -10.54 5.29 -2.90
CA THR A 109 -9.89 4.14 -2.25
C THR A 109 -8.38 4.32 -2.11
N ASN A 110 -7.70 4.75 -3.19
CA ASN A 110 -6.24 4.71 -3.25
C ASN A 110 -5.57 5.98 -2.70
N LEU A 111 -6.28 7.09 -2.62
CA LEU A 111 -5.71 8.38 -2.20
C LEU A 111 -6.48 8.96 -1.00
N ILE A 112 -7.77 9.24 -1.15
CA ILE A 112 -8.54 9.95 -0.12
C ILE A 112 -8.63 9.11 1.16
N GLY A 113 -8.89 7.82 1.04
CA GLY A 113 -8.97 6.88 2.17
C GLY A 113 -7.70 6.84 3.02
N PRO A 114 -6.52 6.54 2.45
CA PRO A 114 -5.25 6.58 3.16
C PRO A 114 -4.93 7.92 3.83
N VAL A 115 -5.23 9.05 3.17
CA VAL A 115 -5.05 10.39 3.74
C VAL A 115 -5.94 10.60 4.94
N ARG A 116 -7.23 10.25 4.84
CA ARG A 116 -8.21 10.37 5.95
C ARG A 116 -7.84 9.47 7.13
N LEU A 117 -7.52 8.20 6.87
CA LEU A 117 -7.16 7.26 7.93
C LEU A 117 -5.87 7.68 8.66
N THR A 118 -4.89 8.15 7.91
CA THR A 118 -3.67 8.72 8.50
C THR A 118 -4.00 9.92 9.37
N GLY A 119 -4.84 10.85 8.89
CA GLY A 119 -5.29 12.00 9.66
C GLY A 119 -6.03 11.62 10.95
N ALA A 120 -6.88 10.59 10.90
CA ALA A 120 -7.63 10.13 12.06
C ALA A 120 -6.74 9.49 13.15
N LEU A 121 -5.59 8.89 12.78
CA LEU A 121 -4.69 8.18 13.71
C LEU A 121 -3.43 8.99 14.08
N ILE A 122 -3.11 10.07 13.37
CA ILE A 122 -1.80 10.72 13.49
C ILE A 122 -1.51 11.27 14.88
N GLU A 123 -2.49 11.84 15.57
CA GLU A 123 -2.29 12.39 16.92
C GLU A 123 -2.04 11.27 17.96
N HIS A 124 -2.70 10.11 17.79
CA HIS A 124 -2.41 8.93 18.59
C HIS A 124 -0.99 8.40 18.33
N LEU A 125 -0.60 8.28 17.05
CA LEU A 125 0.73 7.83 16.67
C LEU A 125 1.86 8.74 17.19
N LYS A 126 1.64 10.05 17.20
CA LYS A 126 2.61 11.02 17.76
C LYS A 126 2.83 10.87 19.27
N GLN A 127 1.88 10.26 19.98
CA GLN A 127 2.02 10.00 21.42
C GLN A 127 2.83 8.73 21.72
N GLN A 128 3.09 7.88 20.71
CA GLN A 128 3.91 6.69 20.89
C GLN A 128 5.40 7.07 20.94
N GLN A 129 6.19 6.31 21.70
CA GLN A 129 7.64 6.53 21.79
C GLN A 129 8.34 6.43 20.41
N SER A 130 7.85 5.55 19.57
CA SER A 130 8.27 5.38 18.18
C SER A 130 7.10 4.86 17.37
N ALA A 131 6.76 5.52 16.29
CA ALA A 131 5.67 5.12 15.41
C ALA A 131 6.08 5.14 13.94
N THR A 132 5.31 4.44 13.10
CA THR A 132 5.52 4.41 11.64
C THR A 132 4.19 4.52 10.91
N VAL A 133 4.13 5.42 9.95
CA VAL A 133 3.09 5.43 8.90
C VAL A 133 3.74 4.93 7.62
N LEU A 134 3.18 3.87 7.03
CA LEU A 134 3.68 3.24 5.82
C LEU A 134 2.60 3.27 4.75
N PHE A 135 2.97 3.71 3.54
CA PHE A 135 2.12 3.68 2.36
C PHE A 135 2.62 2.63 1.38
N VAL A 136 1.69 1.88 0.78
CA VAL A 136 1.98 1.00 -0.35
C VAL A 136 1.57 1.73 -1.63
N SER A 137 2.57 2.33 -2.30
CA SER A 137 2.39 2.99 -3.59
C SER A 137 2.55 2.00 -4.76
N SER A 138 3.31 2.32 -5.78
CA SER A 138 3.64 1.48 -6.92
C SER A 138 4.74 2.13 -7.75
N VAL A 139 5.51 1.33 -8.49
CA VAL A 139 6.36 1.84 -9.58
C VAL A 139 5.57 2.62 -10.63
N LEU A 140 4.26 2.34 -10.78
CA LEU A 140 3.38 3.06 -11.69
C LEU A 140 3.09 4.51 -11.27
N GLY A 141 3.48 4.90 -10.07
CA GLY A 141 3.52 6.32 -9.66
C GLY A 141 4.71 7.09 -10.26
N PHE A 142 5.68 6.40 -10.87
CA PHE A 142 6.89 6.97 -11.47
C PHE A 142 6.96 6.69 -12.97
N THR A 143 6.56 5.49 -13.38
CA THR A 143 6.45 5.06 -14.78
C THR A 143 5.00 4.67 -15.03
N PRO A 144 4.13 5.61 -15.44
CA PRO A 144 2.70 5.35 -15.56
C PRO A 144 2.39 4.34 -16.66
N MET A 145 1.48 3.42 -16.37
CA MET A 145 0.93 2.46 -17.35
C MET A 145 -0.34 3.06 -17.96
N ALA A 146 -0.33 3.28 -19.28
CA ALA A 146 -1.40 3.99 -19.98
C ALA A 146 -2.78 3.33 -19.81
N MET A 147 -2.84 1.99 -19.81
CA MET A 147 -4.09 1.25 -19.62
C MET A 147 -4.64 1.27 -18.18
N THR A 148 -3.98 1.98 -17.25
CA THR A 148 -4.43 2.19 -15.87
C THR A 148 -4.04 3.59 -15.40
N ALA A 149 -4.35 4.60 -16.22
CA ALA A 149 -3.90 5.97 -16.01
C ALA A 149 -4.43 6.55 -14.70
N VAL A 150 -5.70 6.31 -14.37
CA VAL A 150 -6.31 6.77 -13.10
C VAL A 150 -5.61 6.14 -11.89
N TYR A 151 -5.32 4.83 -11.93
CA TYR A 151 -4.56 4.16 -10.88
C TYR A 151 -3.15 4.76 -10.74
N SER A 152 -2.41 4.87 -11.85
CA SER A 152 -1.06 5.41 -11.87
C SER A 152 -1.00 6.82 -11.26
N SER A 153 -1.98 7.66 -11.59
CA SER A 153 -2.12 9.01 -11.02
C SER A 153 -2.32 8.97 -9.49
N THR A 154 -3.14 8.04 -8.96
CA THR A 154 -3.30 7.91 -7.51
C THR A 154 -2.02 7.48 -6.80
N LYS A 155 -1.19 6.65 -7.43
CA LYS A 155 0.08 6.20 -6.86
C LYS A 155 1.17 7.28 -6.88
N ALA A 156 1.18 8.13 -7.91
CA ALA A 156 2.00 9.35 -7.93
C ALA A 156 1.57 10.34 -6.83
N ALA A 157 0.26 10.53 -6.63
CA ALA A 157 -0.27 11.40 -5.59
C ALA A 157 0.07 10.90 -4.17
N ILE A 158 -0.02 9.58 -3.90
CA ILE A 158 0.37 8.99 -2.61
C ILE A 158 1.87 9.15 -2.35
N HIS A 159 2.72 8.98 -3.36
CA HIS A 159 4.15 9.26 -3.24
C HIS A 159 4.40 10.72 -2.81
N SER A 160 3.80 11.68 -3.50
CA SER A 160 3.92 13.10 -3.16
C SER A 160 3.41 13.40 -1.74
N TYR A 161 2.29 12.80 -1.33
CA TYR A 161 1.76 12.94 0.01
C TYR A 161 2.71 12.36 1.08
N ALA A 162 3.27 11.17 0.84
CA ALA A 162 4.22 10.53 1.76
C ALA A 162 5.47 11.39 1.98
N GLN A 163 6.02 12.00 0.92
CA GLN A 163 7.16 12.92 1.02
C GLN A 163 6.82 14.16 1.86
N SER A 164 5.67 14.77 1.60
CA SER A 164 5.19 15.96 2.31
C SER A 164 4.95 15.66 3.80
N LEU A 165 4.31 14.52 4.10
CA LEU A 165 4.05 14.07 5.46
C LEU A 165 5.36 13.77 6.22
N ARG A 166 6.33 13.12 5.55
CA ARG A 166 7.67 12.85 6.11
C ARG A 166 8.36 14.13 6.54
N PHE A 167 8.30 15.16 5.71
CA PHE A 167 8.86 16.46 6.06
C PHE A 167 8.15 17.10 7.26
N LYS A 168 6.82 17.05 7.29
CA LYS A 168 6.03 17.63 8.41
C LYS A 168 6.28 16.92 9.74
N LEU A 169 6.50 15.61 9.71
CA LEU A 169 6.70 14.79 10.92
C LEU A 169 8.17 14.62 11.32
N ARG A 170 9.13 15.22 10.62
CA ARG A 170 10.58 15.04 10.84
C ARG A 170 11.10 15.34 12.25
N GLN A 171 10.34 16.08 13.04
CA GLN A 171 10.66 16.43 14.44
C GLN A 171 9.76 15.69 15.45
N SER A 172 9.00 14.67 14.99
CA SER A 172 8.14 13.86 15.85
C SER A 172 8.70 12.44 16.00
N SER A 173 8.02 11.62 16.81
CA SER A 173 8.31 10.19 16.96
C SER A 173 7.87 9.33 15.76
N VAL A 174 7.23 9.93 14.75
CA VAL A 174 6.60 9.20 13.65
C VAL A 174 7.49 9.20 12.40
N SER A 175 7.95 8.04 11.99
CA SER A 175 8.60 7.83 10.68
C SER A 175 7.57 7.60 9.59
N VAL A 176 7.84 8.10 8.37
CA VAL A 176 6.98 7.86 7.20
C VAL A 176 7.77 7.10 6.15
N LEU A 177 7.31 5.88 5.86
CA LEU A 177 7.91 4.96 4.90
C LEU A 177 6.98 4.73 3.72
N GLU A 178 7.55 4.28 2.61
CA GLU A 178 6.82 3.94 1.40
C GLU A 178 7.34 2.62 0.83
N ILE A 179 6.47 1.62 0.68
CA ILE A 179 6.75 0.42 -0.11
C ILE A 179 6.34 0.74 -1.55
N ILE A 180 7.24 0.49 -2.50
CA ILE A 180 7.05 0.74 -3.93
C ILE A 180 7.10 -0.60 -4.69
N PRO A 181 5.97 -1.34 -4.79
CA PRO A 181 5.94 -2.61 -5.49
C PRO A 181 6.10 -2.46 -7.00
N PRO A 182 6.80 -3.40 -7.66
CA PRO A 182 6.65 -3.64 -9.09
C PRO A 182 5.34 -4.40 -9.36
N TRP A 183 5.15 -4.93 -10.56
CA TRP A 183 4.05 -5.87 -10.83
C TRP A 183 4.28 -7.17 -10.06
N VAL A 184 3.40 -7.48 -9.11
CA VAL A 184 3.48 -8.64 -8.20
C VAL A 184 2.31 -9.58 -8.43
N ARG A 185 2.56 -10.89 -8.45
CA ARG A 185 1.51 -11.93 -8.57
C ARG A 185 0.57 -11.89 -7.39
N THR A 186 -0.61 -11.30 -7.61
CA THR A 186 -1.68 -11.14 -6.62
C THR A 186 -3.03 -11.16 -7.33
N GLU A 187 -4.12 -11.11 -6.57
CA GLU A 187 -5.48 -10.95 -7.13
C GLU A 187 -5.69 -9.60 -7.82
N LEU A 188 -4.83 -8.61 -7.56
CA LEU A 188 -4.94 -7.29 -8.19
C LEU A 188 -4.72 -7.42 -9.70
N LEU A 189 -5.66 -6.89 -10.49
CA LEU A 189 -5.68 -6.99 -11.95
C LEU A 189 -5.61 -8.46 -12.46
N ASN A 190 -6.15 -9.42 -11.69
CA ASN A 190 -6.13 -10.85 -12.00
C ASN A 190 -4.72 -11.41 -12.32
N SER A 191 -3.69 -10.89 -11.66
CA SER A 191 -2.28 -11.19 -11.96
C SER A 191 -1.74 -12.43 -11.23
N SER A 192 -2.58 -13.26 -10.61
CA SER A 192 -2.13 -14.41 -9.80
C SER A 192 -1.29 -15.40 -10.59
N GLU A 193 -1.59 -15.61 -11.88
CA GLU A 193 -0.89 -16.53 -12.77
C GLU A 193 -0.04 -15.82 -13.84
N GLU A 194 0.13 -14.50 -13.75
CA GLU A 194 0.88 -13.73 -14.75
C GLU A 194 2.40 -14.02 -14.64
N PRO A 195 3.01 -14.64 -15.68
CA PRO A 195 4.41 -15.05 -15.61
C PRO A 195 5.40 -13.87 -15.56
N ARG A 196 5.03 -12.71 -16.11
CA ARG A 196 5.86 -11.48 -16.09
C ARG A 196 5.86 -10.80 -14.74
N ALA A 197 4.83 -11.06 -13.91
CA ALA A 197 4.74 -10.50 -12.57
C ALA A 197 5.69 -11.21 -11.61
N MET A 198 6.28 -10.46 -10.69
CA MET A 198 7.17 -10.99 -9.65
C MET A 198 6.42 -11.92 -8.70
N PRO A 199 6.94 -13.11 -8.36
CA PRO A 199 6.33 -13.96 -7.35
C PRO A 199 6.16 -13.23 -6.01
N LEU A 200 4.98 -13.38 -5.37
CA LEU A 200 4.66 -12.68 -4.12
C LEU A 200 5.67 -13.00 -3.00
N GLY A 201 6.12 -14.26 -2.90
CA GLY A 201 7.11 -14.67 -1.89
C GLY A 201 8.47 -13.99 -2.07
N GLU A 202 8.94 -13.86 -3.30
CA GLU A 202 10.17 -13.15 -3.63
C GLU A 202 10.06 -11.64 -3.32
N PHE A 203 8.95 -11.03 -3.70
CA PHE A 203 8.66 -9.63 -3.36
C PHE A 203 8.64 -9.41 -1.85
N LEU A 204 7.96 -10.30 -1.11
CA LEU A 204 7.83 -10.21 0.34
C LEU A 204 9.21 -10.30 1.01
N GLN A 205 10.05 -11.27 0.62
CA GLN A 205 11.39 -11.43 1.19
C GLN A 205 12.22 -10.15 1.00
N GLY A 206 12.35 -9.66 -0.24
CA GLY A 206 13.09 -8.43 -0.52
C GLY A 206 12.53 -7.20 0.19
N THR A 207 11.20 -7.12 0.33
CA THR A 207 10.54 -6.04 1.07
C THR A 207 10.87 -6.09 2.56
N MET A 208 10.84 -7.27 3.18
CA MET A 208 11.17 -7.42 4.60
C MET A 208 12.64 -7.12 4.89
N ASP A 209 13.55 -7.50 3.98
CA ASP A 209 14.98 -7.17 4.08
C ASP A 209 15.20 -5.65 3.98
N ALA A 210 14.52 -4.98 3.04
CA ALA A 210 14.60 -3.54 2.87
C ALA A 210 13.96 -2.76 4.05
N LEU A 211 12.86 -3.26 4.64
CA LEU A 211 12.24 -2.68 5.83
C LEU A 211 13.14 -2.71 7.08
N ALA A 212 14.11 -3.62 7.12
CA ALA A 212 15.09 -3.72 8.19
C ALA A 212 16.20 -2.66 8.09
N THR A 213 16.28 -1.90 6.99
CA THR A 213 17.23 -0.81 6.77
C THR A 213 16.66 0.54 7.20
N ASP A 214 17.48 1.60 7.09
CA ASP A 214 17.06 2.98 7.34
C ASP A 214 16.46 3.67 6.10
N ALA A 215 16.15 2.92 5.04
CA ALA A 215 15.55 3.47 3.83
C ALA A 215 14.11 3.96 4.08
N ASN A 216 13.79 5.10 3.49
CA ASN A 216 12.41 5.63 3.52
C ASN A 216 11.55 5.08 2.36
N GLU A 217 12.18 4.75 1.23
CA GLU A 217 11.56 4.09 0.08
C GLU A 217 12.03 2.62 0.05
N ILE A 218 11.09 1.72 0.23
CA ILE A 218 11.31 0.27 0.36
C ILE A 218 11.04 -0.36 -1.01
N MET A 219 12.11 -0.80 -1.65
CA MET A 219 12.07 -1.31 -3.03
C MET A 219 12.88 -2.58 -3.19
N VAL A 220 12.34 -3.52 -3.98
CA VAL A 220 13.11 -4.62 -4.54
C VAL A 220 13.88 -4.16 -5.79
N PRO A 221 14.94 -4.86 -6.23
CA PRO A 221 15.79 -4.41 -7.36
C PRO A 221 15.00 -4.05 -8.63
N ARG A 222 13.98 -4.85 -8.97
CA ARG A 222 13.11 -4.59 -10.13
C ARG A 222 12.32 -3.28 -10.02
N ALA A 223 11.85 -2.94 -8.81
CA ALA A 223 11.16 -1.67 -8.56
C ALA A 223 12.13 -0.49 -8.65
N LYS A 224 13.34 -0.66 -8.13
CA LYS A 224 14.39 0.36 -8.17
C LYS A 224 14.74 0.76 -9.60
N PHE A 225 14.90 -0.20 -10.51
CA PHE A 225 15.14 0.07 -11.92
C PHE A 225 14.08 1.00 -12.54
N LEU A 226 12.78 0.71 -12.32
CA LEU A 226 11.68 1.53 -12.85
C LEU A 226 11.61 2.91 -12.17
N ARG A 227 11.89 2.97 -10.86
CA ARG A 227 11.93 4.22 -10.09
C ARG A 227 13.01 5.20 -10.60
N GLU A 228 14.14 4.67 -11.04
CA GLU A 228 15.30 5.43 -11.52
C GLU A 228 15.15 5.96 -12.95
N GLN A 229 14.07 5.60 -13.67
CA GLN A 229 13.82 6.11 -15.03
C GLN A 229 13.23 7.53 -15.05
N SER A 230 12.86 8.08 -13.91
CA SER A 230 12.44 9.48 -13.81
C SER A 230 13.60 10.43 -14.14
N GLY A 231 13.38 11.47 -14.97
CA GLY A 231 14.40 12.45 -15.32
C GLY A 231 14.34 12.87 -16.80
N PRO A 232 15.45 13.33 -17.40
CA PRO A 232 15.44 13.89 -18.75
C PRO A 232 14.90 12.97 -19.85
N ASN A 233 15.01 11.66 -19.67
CA ASN A 233 14.55 10.64 -20.63
C ASN A 233 13.20 10.00 -20.22
N GLU A 234 12.54 10.49 -19.19
CA GLU A 234 11.30 9.92 -18.64
C GLU A 234 10.22 9.71 -19.72
N ALA A 235 9.96 10.75 -20.54
CA ALA A 235 8.93 10.67 -21.57
C ALA A 235 9.20 9.56 -22.61
N ALA A 236 10.44 9.41 -23.04
CA ALA A 236 10.84 8.35 -23.99
C ALA A 236 10.74 6.97 -23.35
N PHE A 237 11.13 6.85 -22.08
CA PHE A 237 11.00 5.60 -21.34
C PHE A 237 9.53 5.20 -21.13
N VAL A 238 8.67 6.14 -20.73
CA VAL A 238 7.22 5.89 -20.56
C VAL A 238 6.58 5.44 -21.86
N THR A 239 6.95 6.05 -23.00
CA THR A 239 6.46 5.62 -24.32
C THR A 239 6.87 4.17 -24.60
N SER A 240 8.16 3.85 -24.53
CA SER A 240 8.66 2.50 -24.78
C SER A 240 8.09 1.45 -23.82
N PHE A 241 7.92 1.79 -22.55
CA PHE A 241 7.30 0.93 -21.56
C PHE A 241 5.85 0.54 -21.92
N ASN A 242 5.04 1.52 -22.35
CA ASN A 242 3.66 1.27 -22.74
C ASN A 242 3.56 0.51 -24.08
N GLU A 243 4.39 0.84 -25.07
CA GLU A 243 4.46 0.08 -26.33
C GLU A 243 4.79 -1.41 -26.10
N GLN A 244 5.68 -1.74 -25.17
CA GLN A 244 6.00 -3.12 -24.81
C GLN A 244 4.82 -3.87 -24.14
N LEU A 245 3.98 -3.14 -23.39
CA LEU A 245 2.78 -3.74 -22.77
C LEU A 245 1.67 -4.00 -23.77
N GLU A 246 1.54 -3.17 -24.80
CA GLU A 246 0.54 -3.29 -25.87
C GLU A 246 0.94 -4.30 -26.96
N ALA A 247 2.24 -4.63 -27.05
CA ALA A 247 2.72 -5.57 -28.06
C ALA A 247 2.06 -6.95 -27.91
N PRO A 248 1.59 -7.59 -29.00
CA PRO A 248 1.05 -8.95 -28.95
C PRO A 248 2.07 -9.91 -28.34
N GLN A 249 1.62 -10.75 -27.42
CA GLN A 249 2.48 -11.81 -26.87
C GLN A 249 2.70 -12.86 -27.98
N ALA A 250 3.96 -13.10 -28.34
CA ALA A 250 4.36 -14.12 -29.30
C ALA A 250 4.18 -15.54 -28.72
#